data_05b0c1756508e10f9cca720c94f80684
#
_entry.id   05b0c1756508e10f9cca720c94f80684
#
_cell.length_a   1.000
_cell.length_b   1.000
_cell.length_c   1.000
_cell.angle_alpha   90.00
_cell.angle_beta   90.00
_cell.angle_gamma   90.00
#
_symmetry.space_group_name_H-M   'P 1'
#
loop_
_entity.id
_entity.type
_entity.pdbx_description
1 polymer ?
#
loop_
_entity_poly.entity_id
_entity_poly.type
_entity_poly.pdbx_seq_one_letter_code
_entity_poly.pdbx_strand_id
1 'polypeptide(L)'
;VALVWTTSRSLSFALGSLSLVAGVLPAGVAWVGKLIVDAVVLAAQTGATEDQRTALTWVAVELGLIALLAGAQKGLSTCQQLLRALLGQRVNEMILEKALTLDLAAFEDSELYDRMTRARREASQRPLSLVMRSFQLAQHTFSLIAYSGLLLQLSVWALAVLVVAAIPSFFVETRFSADAFRLFTWRAPETRRQNYLEVLLAREDFAKEVKLFDLGPVFLDRYREIFRDLYAEDRALTLRRGFWGFVLGLLSTVAFYGAYAWIALETIAKRITLGDMTMYLLVFKQGQSALASILGAIGGMYEDSLYLSNLYEYLDYEAPDDTGSATEGPSPGDGIRFEEVSFTYPGVETPALWRVSLHLRPGSKLALVGENGAGKTTLIKLLTRLYRPSEGRILLDGLELDAWDLDVLRKRVGVIFQDFVRYQLAAGENVGVGDVSGFSDPDRWQVAAEKGM
;
A
#
# COMPACT_ATOMS: atom_id res chain seq x y z
N VAL A 1 2.08 3.87 -12.47
CA VAL A 1 3.22 3.89 -13.43
C VAL A 1 4.08 5.12 -13.17
N ALA A 2 3.50 6.33 -13.05
CA ALA A 2 4.27 7.56 -12.78
C ALA A 2 5.11 7.43 -11.49
N LEU A 3 4.53 6.94 -10.40
CA LEU A 3 5.21 6.74 -9.12
C LEU A 3 6.44 5.83 -9.24
N VAL A 4 6.35 4.74 -10.01
CA VAL A 4 7.47 3.82 -10.25
C VAL A 4 8.59 4.49 -11.03
N TRP A 5 8.21 5.20 -12.08
CA TRP A 5 9.16 5.89 -12.95
C TRP A 5 9.91 7.01 -12.22
N THR A 6 9.21 7.74 -11.34
CA THR A 6 9.83 8.78 -10.50
C THR A 6 10.71 8.21 -9.40
N THR A 7 10.39 7.01 -8.87
CA THR A 7 11.19 6.36 -7.83
C THR A 7 12.51 5.83 -8.37
N SER A 8 12.50 5.09 -9.50
CA SER A 8 13.76 4.61 -10.13
C SER A 8 13.55 4.28 -11.61
N ARG A 9 14.10 5.13 -12.48
CA ARG A 9 14.06 4.93 -13.94
C ARG A 9 14.84 3.68 -14.37
N SER A 10 16.00 3.44 -13.76
CA SER A 10 16.87 2.31 -14.11
C SER A 10 16.24 0.97 -13.79
N LEU A 11 15.63 0.82 -12.60
CA LEU A 11 14.93 -0.41 -12.23
C LEU A 11 13.67 -0.63 -13.06
N SER A 12 12.95 0.45 -13.41
CA SER A 12 11.76 0.35 -14.27
C SER A 12 12.11 -0.14 -15.67
N PHE A 13 13.20 0.38 -16.26
CA PHE A 13 13.69 -0.07 -17.56
C PHE A 13 14.20 -1.51 -17.51
N ALA A 14 15.00 -1.87 -16.48
CA ALA A 14 15.47 -3.24 -16.27
C ALA A 14 14.31 -4.24 -16.11
N LEU A 15 13.29 -3.89 -15.33
CA LEU A 15 12.09 -4.72 -15.18
C LEU A 15 11.34 -4.92 -16.50
N GLY A 16 11.17 -3.85 -17.28
CA GLY A 16 10.51 -3.93 -18.58
C GLY A 16 11.26 -4.83 -19.57
N SER A 17 12.58 -4.65 -19.70
CA SER A 17 13.43 -5.44 -20.59
C SER A 17 13.54 -6.92 -20.15
N LEU A 18 13.73 -7.16 -18.87
CA LEU A 18 13.78 -8.52 -18.32
C LEU A 18 12.40 -9.22 -18.42
N SER A 19 11.28 -8.48 -18.27
CA SER A 19 9.93 -9.04 -18.46
C SER A 19 9.70 -9.47 -19.90
N LEU A 20 10.18 -8.70 -20.88
CA LEU A 20 10.12 -9.08 -22.29
C LEU A 20 10.93 -10.36 -22.55
N VAL A 21 12.17 -10.39 -22.08
CA VAL A 21 13.05 -11.57 -22.25
C VAL A 21 12.46 -12.80 -21.57
N ALA A 22 12.05 -12.69 -20.29
CA ALA A 22 11.46 -13.80 -19.55
C ALA A 22 10.08 -14.21 -20.11
N GLY A 23 9.38 -13.31 -20.80
CA GLY A 23 8.11 -13.59 -21.46
C GLY A 23 8.28 -14.39 -22.77
N VAL A 24 9.27 -14.05 -23.59
CA VAL A 24 9.46 -14.65 -24.93
C VAL A 24 10.29 -15.92 -24.89
N LEU A 25 11.33 -15.99 -24.07
CA LEU A 25 12.27 -17.13 -24.03
C LEU A 25 11.60 -18.49 -23.83
N PRO A 26 10.55 -18.68 -23.02
CA PRO A 26 9.91 -19.99 -22.85
C PRO A 26 9.32 -20.55 -24.15
N ALA A 27 8.87 -19.71 -25.06
CA ALA A 27 8.44 -20.16 -26.39
C ALA A 27 9.62 -20.64 -27.25
N GLY A 28 10.76 -19.95 -27.13
CA GLY A 28 12.02 -20.40 -27.75
C GLY A 28 12.51 -21.76 -27.23
N VAL A 29 12.43 -21.98 -25.91
CA VAL A 29 12.74 -23.26 -25.28
C VAL A 29 11.82 -24.37 -25.80
N ALA A 30 10.50 -24.10 -25.90
CA ALA A 30 9.56 -25.06 -26.44
C ALA A 30 9.86 -25.40 -27.92
N TRP A 31 10.23 -24.43 -28.73
CA TRP A 31 10.63 -24.62 -30.11
C TRP A 31 11.91 -25.48 -30.24
N VAL A 32 12.95 -25.17 -29.45
CA VAL A 32 14.18 -25.98 -29.46
C VAL A 32 13.92 -27.38 -28.94
N GLY A 33 13.07 -27.55 -27.93
CA GLY A 33 12.62 -28.87 -27.45
C GLY A 33 12.00 -29.73 -28.56
N LYS A 34 11.20 -29.14 -29.47
CA LYS A 34 10.71 -29.81 -30.67
C LYS A 34 11.88 -30.32 -31.53
N LEU A 35 12.87 -29.43 -31.82
CA LEU A 35 14.01 -29.76 -32.66
C LEU A 35 14.87 -30.88 -32.06
N ILE A 36 15.00 -30.93 -30.73
CA ILE A 36 15.67 -32.01 -30.01
C ILE A 36 14.96 -33.34 -30.24
N VAL A 37 13.63 -33.37 -30.03
CA VAL A 37 12.84 -34.59 -30.18
C VAL A 37 12.90 -35.10 -31.62
N ASP A 38 12.73 -34.22 -32.61
CA ASP A 38 12.79 -34.60 -34.02
C ASP A 38 14.20 -35.13 -34.42
N ALA A 39 15.27 -34.45 -33.94
CA ALA A 39 16.64 -34.90 -34.16
C ALA A 39 16.97 -36.26 -33.50
N VAL A 40 16.47 -36.49 -32.27
CA VAL A 40 16.63 -37.78 -31.56
C VAL A 40 15.89 -38.90 -32.30
N VAL A 41 14.65 -38.65 -32.77
CA VAL A 41 13.89 -39.65 -33.55
C VAL A 41 14.63 -39.99 -34.84
N LEU A 42 15.16 -39.00 -35.53
CA LEU A 42 15.94 -39.19 -36.75
C LEU A 42 17.22 -40.00 -36.48
N ALA A 43 18.00 -39.62 -35.47
CA ALA A 43 19.23 -40.31 -35.08
C ALA A 43 18.97 -41.76 -34.66
N ALA A 44 17.82 -42.05 -34.01
CA ALA A 44 17.42 -43.41 -33.65
C ALA A 44 17.06 -44.27 -34.87
N GLN A 45 16.55 -43.64 -35.94
CA GLN A 45 16.20 -44.35 -37.18
C GLN A 45 17.42 -44.57 -38.11
N THR A 46 18.31 -43.59 -38.20
CA THR A 46 19.45 -43.61 -39.12
C THR A 46 20.70 -44.28 -38.54
N GLY A 47 20.87 -44.19 -37.20
CA GLY A 47 22.08 -44.63 -36.53
C GLY A 47 23.33 -43.76 -36.84
N ALA A 48 23.17 -42.67 -37.63
CA ALA A 48 24.29 -41.86 -38.12
C ALA A 48 24.86 -40.97 -37.00
N THR A 49 26.20 -40.89 -36.93
CA THR A 49 26.90 -40.06 -35.93
C THR A 49 26.68 -38.57 -36.14
N GLU A 50 26.38 -38.12 -37.36
CA GLU A 50 26.01 -36.74 -37.68
C GLU A 50 24.65 -36.33 -37.03
N ASP A 51 23.66 -37.22 -37.12
CA ASP A 51 22.35 -36.94 -36.51
C ASP A 51 22.42 -36.94 -34.99
N GLN A 52 23.26 -37.79 -34.39
CA GLN A 52 23.55 -37.75 -32.95
C GLN A 52 24.22 -36.45 -32.53
N ARG A 53 25.17 -35.92 -33.29
CA ARG A 53 25.81 -34.63 -33.05
C ARG A 53 24.79 -33.49 -33.15
N THR A 54 23.90 -33.54 -34.13
CA THR A 54 22.84 -32.53 -34.29
C THR A 54 21.93 -32.52 -33.09
N ALA A 55 21.49 -33.65 -32.56
CA ALA A 55 20.69 -33.76 -31.36
C ALA A 55 21.40 -33.14 -30.14
N LEU A 56 22.69 -33.47 -29.92
CA LEU A 56 23.51 -32.92 -28.83
C LEU A 56 23.72 -31.40 -28.98
N THR A 57 23.82 -30.91 -30.20
CA THR A 57 23.96 -29.46 -30.45
C THR A 57 22.68 -28.72 -30.00
N TRP A 58 21.49 -29.25 -30.34
CA TRP A 58 20.23 -28.63 -29.86
C TRP A 58 20.06 -28.74 -28.36
N VAL A 59 20.52 -29.80 -27.68
CA VAL A 59 20.54 -29.87 -26.21
C VAL A 59 21.44 -28.79 -25.63
N ALA A 60 22.62 -28.51 -26.21
CA ALA A 60 23.49 -27.44 -25.76
C ALA A 60 22.86 -26.05 -25.96
N VAL A 61 22.14 -25.83 -27.07
CA VAL A 61 21.38 -24.59 -27.31
C VAL A 61 20.28 -24.42 -26.29
N GLU A 62 19.51 -25.47 -25.98
CA GLU A 62 18.45 -25.43 -24.96
C GLU A 62 19.02 -25.10 -23.59
N LEU A 63 20.15 -25.71 -23.19
CA LEU A 63 20.84 -25.38 -21.95
C LEU A 63 21.18 -23.88 -21.87
N GLY A 64 21.68 -23.31 -22.96
CA GLY A 64 21.96 -21.87 -23.04
C GLY A 64 20.72 -20.99 -22.86
N LEU A 65 19.60 -21.36 -23.51
CA LEU A 65 18.34 -20.65 -23.38
C LEU A 65 17.76 -20.77 -21.96
N ILE A 66 17.82 -21.95 -21.33
CA ILE A 66 17.37 -22.17 -19.95
C ILE A 66 18.24 -21.36 -18.97
N ALA A 67 19.56 -21.35 -19.17
CA ALA A 67 20.45 -20.53 -18.33
C ALA A 67 20.14 -19.04 -18.44
N LEU A 68 19.90 -18.54 -19.66
CA LEU A 68 19.48 -17.15 -19.91
C LEU A 68 18.11 -16.85 -19.27
N LEU A 69 17.15 -17.75 -19.38
CA LEU A 69 15.84 -17.64 -18.77
C LEU A 69 15.95 -17.58 -17.23
N ALA A 70 16.74 -18.46 -16.64
CA ALA A 70 16.97 -18.48 -15.19
C ALA A 70 17.65 -17.18 -14.72
N GLY A 71 18.61 -16.67 -15.49
CA GLY A 71 19.24 -15.36 -15.23
C GLY A 71 18.24 -14.21 -15.30
N ALA A 72 17.39 -14.19 -16.33
CA ALA A 72 16.36 -13.16 -16.48
C ALA A 72 15.32 -13.21 -15.34
N GLN A 73 14.87 -14.40 -14.94
CA GLN A 73 13.95 -14.56 -13.81
C GLN A 73 14.57 -14.15 -12.48
N LYS A 74 15.84 -14.49 -12.25
CA LYS A 74 16.58 -14.04 -11.06
C LYS A 74 16.77 -12.53 -11.05
N GLY A 75 17.12 -11.94 -12.19
CA GLY A 75 17.21 -10.50 -12.36
C GLY A 75 15.88 -9.79 -12.07
N LEU A 76 14.77 -10.31 -12.63
CA LEU A 76 13.41 -9.81 -12.35
C LEU A 76 13.11 -9.83 -10.84
N SER A 77 13.31 -10.97 -10.20
CA SER A 77 13.06 -11.11 -8.75
C SER A 77 13.89 -10.12 -7.93
N THR A 78 15.17 -9.94 -8.27
CA THR A 78 16.06 -8.98 -7.59
C THR A 78 15.62 -7.54 -7.80
N CYS A 79 15.34 -7.15 -9.06
CA CYS A 79 14.84 -5.80 -9.37
C CYS A 79 13.49 -5.52 -8.68
N GLN A 80 12.60 -6.50 -8.61
CA GLN A 80 11.34 -6.40 -7.90
C GLN A 80 11.53 -6.18 -6.39
N GLN A 81 12.47 -6.89 -5.76
CA GLN A 81 12.78 -6.72 -4.34
C GLN A 81 13.36 -5.33 -4.04
N LEU A 82 14.28 -4.85 -4.88
CA LEU A 82 14.85 -3.51 -4.73
C LEU A 82 13.80 -2.41 -4.93
N LEU A 83 12.97 -2.53 -5.96
CA LEU A 83 11.88 -1.59 -6.21
C LEU A 83 10.85 -1.60 -5.09
N ARG A 84 10.58 -2.78 -4.50
CA ARG A 84 9.71 -2.94 -3.33
C ARG A 84 10.17 -2.11 -2.16
N ALA A 85 11.46 -2.17 -1.83
CA ALA A 85 12.01 -1.40 -0.72
C ALA A 85 11.90 0.12 -0.96
N LEU A 86 12.29 0.57 -2.15
CA LEU A 86 12.25 1.99 -2.51
C LEU A 86 10.82 2.56 -2.57
N LEU A 87 9.88 1.82 -3.18
CA LEU A 87 8.48 2.26 -3.25
C LEU A 87 7.83 2.31 -1.89
N GLY A 88 8.08 1.30 -1.04
CA GLY A 88 7.55 1.28 0.33
C GLY A 88 8.00 2.50 1.13
N GLN A 89 9.29 2.84 1.05
CA GLN A 89 9.83 4.03 1.69
C GLN A 89 9.20 5.30 1.12
N ARG A 90 9.15 5.46 -0.21
CA ARG A 90 8.60 6.66 -0.85
C ARG A 90 7.14 6.91 -0.49
N VAL A 91 6.32 5.86 -0.46
CA VAL A 91 4.91 5.98 -0.06
C VAL A 91 4.78 6.35 1.41
N ASN A 92 5.61 5.78 2.30
CA ASN A 92 5.64 6.18 3.70
C ASN A 92 6.06 7.65 3.87
N GLU A 93 7.06 8.12 3.12
CA GLU A 93 7.46 9.53 3.12
C GLU A 93 6.30 10.43 2.69
N MET A 94 5.60 10.12 1.61
CA MET A 94 4.43 10.89 1.16
C MET A 94 3.34 10.96 2.22
N ILE A 95 3.08 9.87 2.95
CA ILE A 95 2.09 9.86 4.03
C ILE A 95 2.55 10.72 5.21
N LEU A 96 3.83 10.65 5.57
CA LEU A 96 4.40 11.46 6.66
C LEU A 96 4.46 12.94 6.27
N GLU A 97 4.90 13.26 5.05
CA GLU A 97 4.89 14.62 4.51
C GLU A 97 3.47 15.20 4.56
N LYS A 98 2.46 14.40 4.16
CA LYS A 98 1.05 14.82 4.25
C LYS A 98 0.58 15.00 5.68
N ALA A 99 0.94 14.10 6.60
CA ALA A 99 0.59 14.22 8.01
C ALA A 99 1.13 15.52 8.63
N LEU A 100 2.30 15.99 8.21
CA LEU A 100 2.88 17.25 8.68
C LEU A 100 2.13 18.50 8.18
N THR A 101 1.33 18.40 7.11
CA THR A 101 0.51 19.53 6.62
C THR A 101 -0.87 19.59 7.27
N LEU A 102 -1.28 18.56 8.02
CA LEU A 102 -2.58 18.51 8.67
C LEU A 102 -2.60 19.37 9.95
N ASP A 103 -3.73 20.01 10.22
CA ASP A 103 -4.01 20.68 11.47
C ASP A 103 -4.43 19.71 12.59
N LEU A 104 -4.52 20.21 13.82
CA LEU A 104 -4.93 19.39 14.96
C LEU A 104 -6.38 18.89 14.83
N ALA A 105 -7.25 19.68 14.22
CA ALA A 105 -8.65 19.32 14.00
C ALA A 105 -8.77 18.06 13.12
N ALA A 106 -7.91 17.94 12.11
CA ALA A 106 -7.83 16.78 11.24
C ALA A 106 -7.42 15.49 11.99
N PHE A 107 -6.55 15.58 12.98
CA PHE A 107 -6.18 14.43 13.83
C PHE A 107 -7.26 14.07 14.86
N GLU A 108 -8.07 15.02 15.29
CA GLU A 108 -9.19 14.78 16.21
C GLU A 108 -10.46 14.32 15.46
N ASP A 109 -10.53 14.50 14.13
CA ASP A 109 -11.59 13.94 13.27
C ASP A 109 -11.43 12.43 13.14
N SER A 110 -12.41 11.70 13.68
CA SER A 110 -12.38 10.22 13.68
C SER A 110 -12.40 9.62 12.29
N GLU A 111 -13.06 10.26 11.32
CA GLU A 111 -13.16 9.75 9.95
C GLU A 111 -11.83 9.94 9.21
N LEU A 112 -11.21 11.10 9.34
CA LEU A 112 -9.90 11.38 8.74
C LEU A 112 -8.78 10.56 9.39
N TYR A 113 -8.81 10.41 10.72
CA TYR A 113 -7.89 9.55 11.46
C TYR A 113 -7.99 8.08 11.00
N ASP A 114 -9.19 7.60 10.75
CA ASP A 114 -9.42 6.27 10.21
C ASP A 114 -8.90 6.13 8.77
N ARG A 115 -9.08 7.16 7.93
CA ARG A 115 -8.52 7.20 6.56
C ARG A 115 -7.00 7.17 6.60
N MET A 116 -6.38 7.97 7.47
CA MET A 116 -4.92 7.99 7.69
C MET A 116 -4.41 6.63 8.16
N THR A 117 -5.07 6.02 9.14
CA THR A 117 -4.68 4.71 9.68
C THR A 117 -4.81 3.61 8.64
N ARG A 118 -5.88 3.62 7.83
CA ARG A 118 -6.04 2.70 6.69
C ARG A 118 -4.97 2.95 5.63
N ALA A 119 -4.75 4.21 5.24
CA ALA A 119 -3.71 4.57 4.29
C ALA A 119 -2.34 4.05 4.75
N ARG A 120 -1.94 4.25 6.00
CA ARG A 120 -0.66 3.76 6.55
C ARG A 120 -0.54 2.23 6.53
N ARG A 121 -1.60 1.49 6.87
CA ARG A 121 -1.57 0.01 6.86
C ARG A 121 -1.46 -0.56 5.47
N GLU A 122 -2.21 -0.01 4.53
CA GLU A 122 -2.36 -0.56 3.19
C GLU A 122 -1.37 0.04 2.20
N ALA A 123 -0.96 1.29 2.42
CA ALA A 123 -0.09 2.03 1.52
C ALA A 123 1.30 1.42 1.36
N SER A 124 1.80 0.68 2.35
CA SER A 124 3.10 0.01 2.24
C SER A 124 3.07 -1.22 1.31
N GLN A 125 1.91 -1.82 1.08
CA GLN A 125 1.80 -3.07 0.33
C GLN A 125 1.00 -2.95 -0.98
N ARG A 126 -0.12 -2.21 -1.00
CA ARG A 126 -1.05 -2.17 -2.14
C ARG A 126 -0.52 -1.44 -3.39
N PRO A 127 0.11 -0.23 -3.29
CA PRO A 127 0.73 0.41 -4.45
C PRO A 127 1.77 -0.48 -5.10
N LEU A 128 2.52 -1.18 -4.24
CA LEU A 128 3.55 -2.11 -4.67
C LEU A 128 2.97 -3.33 -5.37
N SER A 129 1.90 -3.95 -4.82
CA SER A 129 1.27 -5.11 -5.44
C SER A 129 0.71 -4.78 -6.82
N LEU A 130 0.08 -3.62 -6.98
CA LEU A 130 -0.40 -3.13 -8.27
C LEU A 130 0.72 -2.98 -9.31
N VAL A 131 1.86 -2.42 -8.89
CA VAL A 131 3.04 -2.29 -9.76
C VAL A 131 3.58 -3.66 -10.16
N MET A 132 3.74 -4.58 -9.20
CA MET A 132 4.22 -5.94 -9.48
C MET A 132 3.28 -6.70 -10.43
N ARG A 133 1.97 -6.58 -10.21
CA ARG A 133 0.96 -7.17 -11.11
C ARG A 133 1.02 -6.57 -12.52
N SER A 134 1.32 -5.27 -12.65
CA SER A 134 1.51 -4.64 -13.97
C SER A 134 2.67 -5.24 -14.75
N PHE A 135 3.81 -5.49 -14.09
CA PHE A 135 4.95 -6.16 -14.73
C PHE A 135 4.67 -7.64 -15.02
N GLN A 136 3.98 -8.34 -14.12
CA GLN A 136 3.53 -9.72 -14.37
C GLN A 136 2.56 -9.79 -15.56
N LEU A 137 1.61 -8.86 -15.62
CA LEU A 137 0.69 -8.73 -16.75
C LEU A 137 1.45 -8.56 -18.08
N ALA A 138 2.42 -7.64 -18.12
CA ALA A 138 3.25 -7.43 -19.29
C ALA A 138 4.04 -8.69 -19.68
N GLN A 139 4.70 -9.35 -18.73
CA GLN A 139 5.46 -10.58 -18.96
C GLN A 139 4.57 -11.70 -19.52
N HIS A 140 3.43 -11.97 -18.88
CA HIS A 140 2.52 -13.02 -19.34
C HIS A 140 1.85 -12.70 -20.67
N THR A 141 1.64 -11.41 -20.97
CA THR A 141 1.15 -10.97 -22.29
C THR A 141 2.18 -11.28 -23.37
N PHE A 142 3.46 -10.98 -23.16
CA PHE A 142 4.53 -11.37 -24.10
C PHE A 142 4.62 -12.89 -24.26
N SER A 143 4.51 -13.65 -23.17
CA SER A 143 4.46 -15.12 -23.22
C SER A 143 3.27 -15.62 -24.04
N LEU A 144 2.09 -15.07 -23.80
CA LEU A 144 0.87 -15.48 -24.50
C LEU A 144 0.95 -15.17 -25.99
N ILE A 145 1.49 -14.01 -26.40
CA ILE A 145 1.72 -13.66 -27.79
C ILE A 145 2.67 -14.66 -28.45
N ALA A 146 3.79 -14.98 -27.78
CA ALA A 146 4.77 -15.94 -28.31
C ALA A 146 4.17 -17.35 -28.43
N TYR A 147 3.43 -17.82 -27.44
CA TYR A 147 2.75 -19.13 -27.48
C TYR A 147 1.63 -19.15 -28.53
N SER A 148 0.88 -18.06 -28.67
CA SER A 148 -0.16 -17.95 -29.69
C SER A 148 0.44 -18.06 -31.08
N GLY A 149 1.60 -17.45 -31.34
CA GLY A 149 2.33 -17.58 -32.60
C GLY A 149 2.71 -19.03 -32.95
N LEU A 150 3.12 -19.82 -31.93
CA LEU A 150 3.41 -21.25 -32.13
C LEU A 150 2.13 -22.07 -32.32
N LEU A 151 1.06 -21.81 -31.55
CA LEU A 151 -0.21 -22.56 -31.68
C LEU A 151 -0.91 -22.27 -33.01
N LEU A 152 -0.79 -21.08 -33.58
CA LEU A 152 -1.36 -20.73 -34.87
C LEU A 152 -0.74 -21.57 -36.03
N GLN A 153 0.47 -22.09 -35.86
CA GLN A 153 1.06 -23.03 -36.84
C GLN A 153 0.34 -24.37 -36.86
N LEU A 154 -0.26 -24.77 -35.71
CA LEU A 154 -1.09 -25.97 -35.64
C LEU A 154 -2.49 -25.70 -36.21
N SER A 155 -3.22 -24.75 -35.57
CA SER A 155 -4.59 -24.42 -35.97
C SER A 155 -5.10 -23.18 -35.19
N VAL A 156 -5.91 -22.36 -35.86
CA VAL A 156 -6.67 -21.26 -35.21
C VAL A 156 -7.63 -21.80 -34.15
N TRP A 157 -8.16 -23.00 -34.31
CA TRP A 157 -9.05 -23.63 -33.33
C TRP A 157 -8.35 -23.98 -32.02
N ALA A 158 -7.04 -24.32 -32.04
CA ALA A 158 -6.27 -24.54 -30.81
C ALA A 158 -6.22 -23.27 -29.95
N LEU A 159 -6.02 -22.12 -30.58
CA LEU A 159 -6.04 -20.84 -29.89
C LEU A 159 -7.45 -20.48 -29.37
N ALA A 160 -8.50 -20.73 -30.15
CA ALA A 160 -9.87 -20.48 -29.72
C ALA A 160 -10.24 -21.31 -28.48
N VAL A 161 -9.89 -22.60 -28.45
CA VAL A 161 -10.11 -23.47 -27.30
C VAL A 161 -9.35 -22.99 -26.08
N LEU A 162 -8.09 -22.54 -26.24
CA LEU A 162 -7.29 -21.99 -25.17
C LEU A 162 -7.99 -20.78 -24.50
N VAL A 163 -8.48 -19.83 -25.31
CA VAL A 163 -9.12 -18.61 -24.82
C VAL A 163 -10.46 -18.94 -24.15
N VAL A 164 -11.32 -19.72 -24.80
CA VAL A 164 -12.66 -20.06 -24.26
C VAL A 164 -12.55 -20.83 -22.94
N ALA A 165 -11.57 -21.74 -22.81
CA ALA A 165 -11.37 -22.51 -21.58
C ALA A 165 -10.96 -21.65 -20.36
N ALA A 166 -10.40 -20.45 -20.54
CA ALA A 166 -9.98 -19.59 -19.46
C ALA A 166 -11.07 -18.63 -18.98
N ILE A 167 -12.07 -18.32 -19.81
CA ILE A 167 -13.13 -17.34 -19.51
C ILE A 167 -13.88 -17.64 -18.20
N PRO A 168 -14.33 -18.88 -17.90
CA PRO A 168 -15.09 -19.17 -16.69
C PRO A 168 -14.32 -18.87 -15.40
N SER A 169 -13.03 -19.20 -15.37
CA SER A 169 -12.17 -18.95 -14.22
C SER A 169 -12.02 -17.44 -13.94
N PHE A 170 -11.99 -16.61 -14.97
CA PHE A 170 -11.93 -15.17 -14.85
C PHE A 170 -13.18 -14.58 -14.18
N PHE A 171 -14.38 -15.00 -14.61
CA PHE A 171 -15.61 -14.51 -14.01
C PHE A 171 -15.70 -14.81 -12.52
N VAL A 172 -15.25 -15.99 -12.11
CA VAL A 172 -15.20 -16.35 -10.68
C VAL A 172 -14.24 -15.47 -9.93
N GLU A 173 -13.02 -15.31 -10.45
CA GLU A 173 -11.99 -14.53 -9.78
C GLU A 173 -12.41 -13.06 -9.59
N THR A 174 -12.96 -12.41 -10.62
CA THR A 174 -13.42 -11.02 -10.53
C THR A 174 -14.60 -10.86 -9.58
N ARG A 175 -15.55 -11.79 -9.58
CA ARG A 175 -16.70 -11.75 -8.68
C ARG A 175 -16.30 -11.91 -7.22
N PHE A 176 -15.45 -12.87 -6.91
CA PHE A 176 -14.99 -13.10 -5.54
C PHE A 176 -14.05 -12.00 -5.04
N SER A 177 -13.28 -11.35 -5.91
CA SER A 177 -12.50 -10.17 -5.55
C SER A 177 -13.39 -8.99 -5.14
N ALA A 178 -14.50 -8.77 -5.86
CA ALA A 178 -15.49 -7.75 -5.50
C ALA A 178 -16.21 -8.07 -4.18
N ASP A 179 -16.58 -9.34 -3.96
CA ASP A 179 -17.21 -9.78 -2.70
C ASP A 179 -16.24 -9.64 -1.52
N ALA A 180 -14.95 -9.95 -1.69
CA ALA A 180 -13.92 -9.77 -0.67
C ALA A 180 -13.76 -8.29 -0.29
N PHE A 181 -13.74 -7.38 -1.26
CA PHE A 181 -13.68 -5.94 -0.99
C PHE A 181 -14.90 -5.42 -0.24
N ARG A 182 -16.12 -5.82 -0.64
CA ARG A 182 -17.36 -5.45 0.07
C ARG A 182 -17.33 -5.91 1.52
N LEU A 183 -16.90 -7.14 1.75
CA LEU A 183 -16.79 -7.72 3.08
C LEU A 183 -15.78 -6.95 3.93
N PHE A 184 -14.63 -6.60 3.37
CA PHE A 184 -13.61 -5.78 4.02
C PHE A 184 -14.15 -4.41 4.44
N THR A 185 -14.84 -3.71 3.55
CA THR A 185 -15.39 -2.38 3.83
C THR A 185 -16.48 -2.44 4.91
N TRP A 186 -17.35 -3.43 4.83
CA TRP A 186 -18.45 -3.60 5.79
C TRP A 186 -17.96 -3.92 7.21
N ARG A 187 -16.84 -4.63 7.35
CA ARG A 187 -16.24 -5.02 8.64
C ARG A 187 -15.32 -3.97 9.26
N ALA A 188 -15.17 -2.83 8.64
CA ALA A 188 -14.26 -1.81 9.15
C ALA A 188 -14.50 -1.45 10.63
N PRO A 189 -15.75 -1.33 11.14
CA PRO A 189 -16.00 -1.07 12.56
C PRO A 189 -15.52 -2.18 13.49
N GLU A 190 -15.79 -3.46 13.16
CA GLU A 190 -15.40 -4.61 13.97
C GLU A 190 -13.88 -4.79 14.00
N THR A 191 -13.24 -4.63 12.84
CA THR A 191 -11.77 -4.66 12.73
C THR A 191 -11.14 -3.54 13.56
N ARG A 192 -11.76 -2.35 13.60
CA ARG A 192 -11.32 -1.23 14.44
C ARG A 192 -11.41 -1.58 15.92
N ARG A 193 -12.53 -2.17 16.37
CA ARG A 193 -12.69 -2.63 17.76
C ARG A 193 -11.66 -3.68 18.14
N GLN A 194 -11.38 -4.62 17.24
CA GLN A 194 -10.34 -5.65 17.46
C GLN A 194 -8.96 -5.03 17.63
N ASN A 195 -8.57 -4.09 16.75
CA ASN A 195 -7.30 -3.37 16.84
C ASN A 195 -7.19 -2.53 18.12
N TYR A 196 -8.28 -1.89 18.53
CA TYR A 196 -8.32 -1.13 19.79
C TYR A 196 -8.05 -2.03 20.99
N LEU A 197 -8.68 -3.23 21.05
CA LEU A 197 -8.42 -4.20 22.12
C LEU A 197 -6.98 -4.70 22.11
N GLU A 198 -6.37 -4.88 20.93
CA GLU A 198 -4.94 -5.22 20.81
C GLU A 198 -4.05 -4.13 21.39
N VAL A 199 -4.33 -2.86 21.06
CA VAL A 199 -3.61 -1.70 21.61
C VAL A 199 -3.77 -1.62 23.13
N LEU A 200 -4.99 -1.79 23.66
CA LEU A 200 -5.26 -1.79 25.10
C LEU A 200 -4.49 -2.86 25.85
N LEU A 201 -4.35 -4.06 25.26
CA LEU A 201 -3.67 -5.18 25.91
C LEU A 201 -2.15 -5.14 25.78
N ALA A 202 -1.63 -4.49 24.72
CA ALA A 202 -0.21 -4.56 24.37
C ALA A 202 0.60 -3.31 24.75
N ARG A 203 -0.05 -2.16 24.98
CA ARG A 203 0.66 -0.90 25.25
C ARG A 203 0.81 -0.63 26.76
N GLU A 204 1.97 -0.06 27.11
CA GLU A 204 2.32 0.30 28.48
C GLU A 204 1.39 1.37 29.08
N ASP A 205 0.87 2.27 28.26
CA ASP A 205 0.00 3.37 28.67
C ASP A 205 -1.25 2.87 29.41
N PHE A 206 -1.79 1.71 29.00
CA PHE A 206 -3.00 1.10 29.53
C PHE A 206 -2.73 -0.04 30.53
N ALA A 207 -1.47 -0.47 30.65
CA ALA A 207 -1.12 -1.66 31.42
C ALA A 207 -1.49 -1.57 32.92
N LYS A 208 -1.49 -0.36 33.50
CA LYS A 208 -1.81 -0.12 34.90
C LYS A 208 -3.27 -0.45 35.19
N GLU A 209 -4.20 0.12 34.42
CA GLU A 209 -5.64 -0.10 34.59
C GLU A 209 -6.03 -1.52 34.21
N VAL A 210 -5.51 -2.05 33.10
CA VAL A 210 -5.77 -3.43 32.67
C VAL A 210 -5.37 -4.43 33.75
N LYS A 211 -4.22 -4.24 34.43
CA LYS A 211 -3.76 -5.12 35.50
C LYS A 211 -4.49 -4.85 36.82
N LEU A 212 -4.69 -3.58 37.19
CA LEU A 212 -5.32 -3.23 38.46
C LEU A 212 -6.77 -3.72 38.55
N PHE A 213 -7.51 -3.62 37.45
CA PHE A 213 -8.93 -4.01 37.37
C PHE A 213 -9.15 -5.41 36.79
N ASP A 214 -8.08 -6.18 36.54
CA ASP A 214 -8.12 -7.54 35.98
C ASP A 214 -8.93 -7.61 34.66
N LEU A 215 -8.80 -6.58 33.81
CA LEU A 215 -9.54 -6.47 32.56
C LEU A 215 -8.97 -7.36 31.44
N GLY A 216 -7.76 -7.91 31.62
CA GLY A 216 -7.07 -8.71 30.62
C GLY A 216 -7.91 -9.86 30.06
N PRO A 217 -8.47 -10.76 30.90
CA PRO A 217 -9.32 -11.86 30.44
C PRO A 217 -10.54 -11.39 29.66
N VAL A 218 -11.24 -10.34 30.14
CA VAL A 218 -12.45 -9.78 29.51
C VAL A 218 -12.15 -9.23 28.12
N PHE A 219 -11.08 -8.45 27.97
CA PHE A 219 -10.69 -7.87 26.68
C PHE A 219 -10.17 -8.92 25.70
N LEU A 220 -9.44 -9.91 26.21
CA LEU A 220 -8.95 -11.01 25.38
C LEU A 220 -10.11 -11.88 24.86
N ASP A 221 -11.10 -12.16 25.68
CA ASP A 221 -12.26 -12.94 25.26
C ASP A 221 -13.11 -12.17 24.24
N ARG A 222 -13.28 -10.86 24.41
CA ARG A 222 -13.94 -10.00 23.41
C ARG A 222 -13.16 -9.93 22.11
N TYR A 223 -11.83 -9.85 22.17
CA TYR A 223 -10.96 -9.93 20.99
C TYR A 223 -11.16 -11.25 20.23
N ARG A 224 -11.19 -12.38 20.96
CA ARG A 224 -11.41 -13.73 20.40
C ARG A 224 -12.80 -13.88 19.79
N GLU A 225 -13.82 -13.27 20.38
CA GLU A 225 -15.20 -13.29 19.87
C GLU A 225 -15.26 -12.58 18.53
N ILE A 226 -14.78 -11.33 18.46
CA ILE A 226 -14.70 -10.57 17.20
C ILE A 226 -13.91 -11.33 16.13
N PHE A 227 -12.76 -11.91 16.51
CA PHE A 227 -11.95 -12.71 15.58
C PHE A 227 -12.72 -13.92 15.03
N ARG A 228 -13.47 -14.63 15.89
CA ARG A 228 -14.26 -15.80 15.45
C ARG A 228 -15.32 -15.43 14.44
N ASP A 229 -16.00 -14.30 14.63
CA ASP A 229 -17.04 -13.82 13.73
C ASP A 229 -16.44 -13.42 12.38
N LEU A 230 -15.38 -12.61 12.38
CA LEU A 230 -14.64 -12.22 11.18
C LEU A 230 -14.10 -13.46 10.42
N TYR A 231 -13.51 -14.42 11.15
CA TYR A 231 -12.99 -15.65 10.57
C TYR A 231 -14.08 -16.54 9.96
N ALA A 232 -15.26 -16.62 10.59
CA ALA A 232 -16.36 -17.43 10.08
C ALA A 232 -16.82 -16.93 8.69
N GLU A 233 -16.90 -15.62 8.51
CA GLU A 233 -17.25 -15.02 7.23
C GLU A 233 -16.13 -15.20 6.18
N ASP A 234 -14.85 -14.95 6.55
CA ASP A 234 -13.70 -15.19 5.66
C ASP A 234 -13.61 -16.65 5.23
N ARG A 235 -13.85 -17.57 6.17
CA ARG A 235 -13.88 -19.00 5.89
C ARG A 235 -14.97 -19.34 4.88
N ALA A 236 -16.17 -18.79 5.05
CA ALA A 236 -17.29 -19.04 4.13
C ALA A 236 -16.97 -18.56 2.71
N LEU A 237 -16.43 -17.34 2.58
CA LEU A 237 -16.01 -16.77 1.30
C LEU A 237 -14.88 -17.60 0.66
N THR A 238 -13.86 -17.94 1.44
CA THR A 238 -12.69 -18.70 0.99
C THR A 238 -13.07 -20.10 0.51
N LEU A 239 -13.93 -20.82 1.25
CA LEU A 239 -14.40 -22.15 0.87
C LEU A 239 -15.24 -22.07 -0.41
N ARG A 240 -16.12 -21.08 -0.52
CA ARG A 240 -16.95 -20.88 -1.72
C ARG A 240 -16.11 -20.54 -2.95
N ARG A 241 -15.12 -19.65 -2.79
CA ARG A 241 -14.15 -19.31 -3.85
C ARG A 241 -13.34 -20.53 -4.26
N GLY A 242 -12.85 -21.31 -3.29
CA GLY A 242 -12.08 -22.54 -3.54
C GLY A 242 -12.90 -23.59 -4.28
N PHE A 243 -14.15 -23.83 -3.87
CA PHE A 243 -15.03 -24.79 -4.53
C PHE A 243 -15.31 -24.42 -6.00
N TRP A 244 -15.74 -23.17 -6.25
CA TRP A 244 -16.00 -22.72 -7.62
C TRP A 244 -14.74 -22.63 -8.47
N GLY A 245 -13.62 -22.22 -7.88
CA GLY A 245 -12.31 -22.24 -8.54
C GLY A 245 -11.90 -23.65 -8.97
N PHE A 246 -12.12 -24.65 -8.11
CA PHE A 246 -11.86 -26.06 -8.44
C PHE A 246 -12.78 -26.56 -9.57
N VAL A 247 -14.09 -26.37 -9.47
CA VAL A 247 -15.07 -26.83 -10.47
C VAL A 247 -14.77 -26.23 -11.84
N LEU A 248 -14.49 -24.93 -11.91
CA LEU A 248 -14.19 -24.29 -13.19
C LEU A 248 -12.77 -24.57 -13.67
N GLY A 249 -11.84 -24.84 -12.75
CA GLY A 249 -10.52 -25.36 -13.10
C GLY A 249 -10.57 -26.75 -13.76
N LEU A 250 -11.52 -27.60 -13.36
CA LEU A 250 -11.77 -28.87 -14.06
C LEU A 250 -12.19 -28.67 -15.52
N LEU A 251 -12.99 -27.66 -15.82
CA LEU A 251 -13.36 -27.36 -17.21
C LEU A 251 -12.13 -27.01 -18.06
N SER A 252 -11.22 -26.20 -17.51
CA SER A 252 -9.93 -25.94 -18.18
C SER A 252 -9.08 -27.17 -18.37
N THR A 253 -9.10 -28.08 -17.39
CA THR A 253 -8.40 -29.38 -17.49
C THR A 253 -9.00 -30.24 -18.57
N VAL A 254 -10.33 -30.35 -18.67
CA VAL A 254 -11.04 -31.11 -19.74
C VAL A 254 -10.69 -30.53 -21.12
N ALA A 255 -10.67 -29.19 -21.25
CA ALA A 255 -10.29 -28.54 -22.50
C ALA A 255 -8.84 -28.87 -22.89
N PHE A 256 -7.91 -28.90 -21.92
CA PHE A 256 -6.52 -29.31 -22.16
C PHE A 256 -6.43 -30.77 -22.68
N TYR A 257 -7.08 -31.70 -21.99
CA TYR A 257 -7.04 -33.11 -22.42
C TYR A 257 -7.78 -33.35 -23.73
N GLY A 258 -8.80 -32.56 -24.03
CA GLY A 258 -9.44 -32.58 -25.36
C GLY A 258 -8.48 -32.13 -26.46
N ALA A 259 -7.75 -31.02 -26.23
CA ALA A 259 -6.71 -30.59 -27.16
C ALA A 259 -5.57 -31.60 -27.26
N TYR A 260 -5.18 -32.24 -26.15
CA TYR A 260 -4.17 -33.30 -26.13
C TYR A 260 -4.60 -34.50 -27.02
N ALA A 261 -5.82 -34.97 -26.84
CA ALA A 261 -6.34 -36.08 -27.65
C ALA A 261 -6.34 -35.71 -29.13
N TRP A 262 -6.75 -34.49 -29.48
CA TRP A 262 -6.71 -34.03 -30.87
C TRP A 262 -5.29 -33.98 -31.44
N ILE A 263 -4.32 -33.38 -30.74
CA ILE A 263 -2.91 -33.32 -31.15
C ILE A 263 -2.32 -34.73 -31.29
N ALA A 264 -2.64 -35.67 -30.38
CA ALA A 264 -2.20 -37.07 -30.48
C ALA A 264 -2.74 -37.74 -31.73
N LEU A 265 -4.03 -37.54 -32.09
CA LEU A 265 -4.63 -38.09 -33.30
C LEU A 265 -3.96 -37.51 -34.57
N GLU A 266 -3.63 -36.24 -34.63
CA GLU A 266 -2.90 -35.62 -35.73
C GLU A 266 -1.49 -36.23 -35.88
N THR A 267 -0.83 -36.53 -34.74
CA THR A 267 0.48 -37.20 -34.72
C THR A 267 0.39 -38.66 -35.26
N ILE A 268 -0.62 -39.40 -34.80
CA ILE A 268 -0.90 -40.79 -35.29
C ILE A 268 -1.19 -40.77 -36.78
N ALA A 269 -1.92 -39.75 -37.26
CA ALA A 269 -2.20 -39.55 -38.68
C ALA A 269 -0.97 -39.11 -39.50
N LYS A 270 0.20 -38.94 -38.86
CA LYS A 270 1.47 -38.48 -39.48
C LYS A 270 1.36 -37.08 -40.13
N ARG A 271 0.44 -36.23 -39.66
CA ARG A 271 0.31 -34.86 -40.13
C ARG A 271 1.28 -33.89 -39.43
N ILE A 272 1.68 -34.26 -38.23
CA ILE A 272 2.67 -33.56 -37.41
C ILE A 272 3.71 -34.52 -36.85
N THR A 273 4.89 -34.03 -36.51
CA THR A 273 5.98 -34.83 -35.95
C THR A 273 5.76 -35.10 -34.45
N LEU A 274 6.56 -36.02 -33.88
CA LEU A 274 6.57 -36.26 -32.44
C LEU A 274 7.10 -35.02 -31.69
N GLY A 275 8.06 -34.30 -32.28
CA GLY A 275 8.57 -33.04 -31.76
C GLY A 275 7.48 -31.95 -31.77
N ASP A 276 6.67 -31.84 -32.84
CA ASP A 276 5.51 -30.97 -32.89
C ASP A 276 4.51 -31.26 -31.77
N MET A 277 4.17 -32.51 -31.56
CA MET A 277 3.27 -32.95 -30.50
C MET A 277 3.76 -32.46 -29.13
N THR A 278 5.03 -32.71 -28.80
CA THR A 278 5.59 -32.33 -27.50
C THR A 278 5.59 -30.78 -27.32
N MET A 279 5.96 -30.04 -28.35
CA MET A 279 5.94 -28.60 -28.36
C MET A 279 4.51 -28.04 -28.18
N TYR A 280 3.52 -28.49 -28.94
CA TYR A 280 2.16 -27.99 -28.87
C TYR A 280 1.50 -28.28 -27.53
N LEU A 281 1.75 -29.45 -26.93
CA LEU A 281 1.26 -29.77 -25.60
C LEU A 281 1.85 -28.88 -24.53
N LEU A 282 3.16 -28.65 -24.59
CA LEU A 282 3.85 -27.73 -23.65
C LEU A 282 3.33 -26.31 -23.82
N VAL A 283 3.28 -25.81 -25.06
CA VAL A 283 2.84 -24.45 -25.38
C VAL A 283 1.37 -24.22 -25.02
N PHE A 284 0.49 -25.20 -25.24
CA PHE A 284 -0.91 -25.09 -24.85
C PHE A 284 -1.06 -24.99 -23.33
N LYS A 285 -0.35 -25.85 -22.57
CA LYS A 285 -0.35 -25.81 -21.10
C LYS A 285 0.21 -24.50 -20.55
N GLN A 286 1.33 -24.02 -21.11
CA GLN A 286 1.92 -22.76 -20.73
C GLN A 286 1.05 -21.57 -21.13
N GLY A 287 0.39 -21.64 -22.27
CA GLY A 287 -0.59 -20.65 -22.73
C GLY A 287 -1.79 -20.52 -21.79
N GLN A 288 -2.34 -21.68 -21.33
CA GLN A 288 -3.39 -21.67 -20.30
C GLN A 288 -2.91 -21.00 -19.00
N SER A 289 -1.71 -21.35 -18.55
CA SER A 289 -1.12 -20.75 -17.33
C SER A 289 -0.90 -19.24 -17.49
N ALA A 290 -0.36 -18.81 -18.64
CA ALA A 290 -0.14 -17.39 -18.92
C ALA A 290 -1.46 -16.62 -18.97
N LEU A 291 -2.49 -17.17 -19.64
CA LEU A 291 -3.81 -16.54 -19.71
C LEU A 291 -4.47 -16.47 -18.33
N ALA A 292 -4.43 -17.54 -17.54
CA ALA A 292 -4.92 -17.53 -16.15
C ALA A 292 -4.18 -16.50 -15.29
N SER A 293 -2.87 -16.35 -15.45
CA SER A 293 -2.06 -15.36 -14.75
C SER A 293 -2.41 -13.92 -15.15
N ILE A 294 -2.67 -13.67 -16.45
CA ILE A 294 -3.16 -12.37 -16.96
C ILE A 294 -4.49 -12.01 -16.29
N LEU A 295 -5.45 -12.94 -16.33
CA LEU A 295 -6.79 -12.73 -15.78
C LEU A 295 -6.75 -12.54 -14.25
N GLY A 296 -5.92 -13.31 -13.55
CA GLY A 296 -5.67 -13.14 -12.11
C GLY A 296 -4.99 -11.82 -11.77
N ALA A 297 -4.04 -11.38 -12.62
CA ALA A 297 -3.40 -10.08 -12.45
C ALA A 297 -4.40 -8.93 -12.62
N ILE A 298 -5.28 -8.98 -13.63
CA ILE A 298 -6.34 -7.98 -13.85
C ILE A 298 -7.29 -7.93 -12.65
N GLY A 299 -7.77 -9.09 -12.17
CA GLY A 299 -8.64 -9.18 -11.00
C GLY A 299 -7.99 -8.61 -9.75
N GLY A 300 -6.73 -8.95 -9.50
CA GLY A 300 -5.99 -8.41 -8.36
C GLY A 300 -5.61 -6.94 -8.50
N MET A 301 -5.40 -6.43 -9.73
CA MET A 301 -5.20 -4.97 -9.95
C MET A 301 -6.48 -4.20 -9.65
N TYR A 302 -7.65 -4.75 -9.98
CA TYR A 302 -8.93 -4.16 -9.62
C TYR A 302 -9.08 -4.06 -8.10
N GLU A 303 -8.80 -5.15 -7.38
CA GLU A 303 -8.79 -5.14 -5.91
C GLU A 303 -7.82 -4.10 -5.35
N ASP A 304 -6.55 -4.12 -5.78
CA ASP A 304 -5.52 -3.17 -5.31
C ASP A 304 -5.89 -1.71 -5.61
N SER A 305 -6.59 -1.43 -6.74
CA SER A 305 -7.06 -0.09 -7.11
C SER A 305 -8.13 0.44 -6.14
N LEU A 306 -9.04 -0.43 -5.67
CA LEU A 306 -10.05 -0.06 -4.68
C LEU A 306 -9.44 0.33 -3.33
N TYR A 307 -8.37 -0.34 -2.92
CA TYR A 307 -7.64 0.02 -1.69
C TYR A 307 -6.79 1.29 -1.87
N LEU A 308 -6.29 1.54 -3.07
CA LEU A 308 -5.51 2.75 -3.37
C LEU A 308 -6.34 4.03 -3.32
N SER A 309 -7.66 3.96 -3.54
CA SER A 309 -8.52 5.14 -3.40
C SER A 309 -8.42 5.76 -2.00
N ASN A 310 -8.36 4.94 -0.95
CA ASN A 310 -8.18 5.41 0.43
C ASN A 310 -6.87 6.21 0.62
N LEU A 311 -5.78 5.77 -0.04
CA LEU A 311 -4.50 6.50 0.01
C LEU A 311 -4.60 7.85 -0.70
N TYR A 312 -5.17 7.88 -1.90
CA TYR A 312 -5.31 9.13 -2.65
C TYR A 312 -6.28 10.10 -1.97
N GLU A 313 -7.41 9.63 -1.44
CA GLU A 313 -8.33 10.43 -0.63
C GLU A 313 -7.64 11.08 0.58
N TYR A 314 -6.71 10.36 1.21
CA TYR A 314 -5.91 10.91 2.29
C TYR A 314 -4.87 11.94 1.77
N LEU A 315 -4.17 11.64 0.68
CA LEU A 315 -3.14 12.52 0.12
C LEU A 315 -3.75 13.81 -0.47
N ASP A 316 -4.95 13.70 -1.05
CA ASP A 316 -5.68 14.80 -1.69
C ASP A 316 -6.51 15.63 -0.67
N TYR A 317 -6.53 15.24 0.62
CA TYR A 317 -7.20 16.03 1.64
C TYR A 317 -6.57 17.41 1.71
N GLU A 318 -7.38 18.45 1.50
CA GLU A 318 -6.92 19.85 1.59
C GLU A 318 -6.94 20.32 3.05
N ALA A 319 -5.75 20.55 3.60
CA ALA A 319 -5.64 21.24 4.89
C ALA A 319 -5.96 22.72 4.69
N PRO A 320 -6.55 23.39 5.69
CA PRO A 320 -6.79 24.83 5.63
C PRO A 320 -5.49 25.59 5.33
N ASP A 321 -5.52 26.45 4.33
CA ASP A 321 -4.36 27.23 3.93
C ASP A 321 -3.91 28.17 5.07
N ASP A 322 -2.63 28.11 5.37
CA ASP A 322 -1.96 28.97 6.34
C ASP A 322 -1.32 30.14 5.57
N THR A 323 -2.16 31.13 5.24
CA THR A 323 -1.80 32.26 4.35
C THR A 323 -1.14 33.43 5.07
N GLY A 324 -0.97 33.37 6.41
CA GLY A 324 -0.33 34.44 7.18
C GLY A 324 1.14 34.61 6.80
N SER A 325 1.58 35.85 6.58
CA SER A 325 2.96 36.16 6.18
C SER A 325 3.59 37.30 7.00
N ALA A 326 2.86 37.85 7.94
CA ALA A 326 3.35 38.98 8.75
C ALA A 326 4.33 38.48 9.81
N THR A 327 5.41 39.21 9.97
CA THR A 327 6.47 38.92 10.97
C THR A 327 6.39 39.86 12.19
N GLU A 328 5.66 40.96 12.07
CA GLU A 328 5.47 41.97 13.14
C GLU A 328 4.03 42.46 13.12
N GLY A 329 3.49 42.80 14.31
CA GLY A 329 2.18 43.39 14.45
C GLY A 329 2.26 44.92 14.39
N PRO A 330 1.15 45.61 14.02
CA PRO A 330 1.10 47.07 13.88
C PRO A 330 1.20 47.83 15.22
N SER A 331 1.03 47.14 16.35
CA SER A 331 1.08 47.73 17.70
C SER A 331 1.99 46.93 18.62
N PRO A 332 3.33 46.95 18.40
CA PRO A 332 4.28 46.21 19.22
C PRO A 332 4.12 46.56 20.71
N GLY A 333 3.97 45.55 21.57
CA GLY A 333 3.78 45.72 23.00
C GLY A 333 2.32 45.94 23.44
N ASP A 334 1.33 45.82 22.57
CA ASP A 334 -0.08 45.75 22.98
C ASP A 334 -0.39 44.42 23.68
N GLY A 335 0.32 43.36 23.36
CA GLY A 335 0.13 42.04 23.92
C GLY A 335 -0.96 41.25 23.19
N ILE A 336 -1.74 40.45 23.92
CA ILE A 336 -2.72 39.54 23.38
C ILE A 336 -4.14 40.02 23.68
N ARG A 337 -4.99 40.10 22.66
CA ARG A 337 -6.42 40.43 22.81
C ARG A 337 -7.30 39.34 22.26
N PHE A 338 -8.33 38.96 23.00
CA PHE A 338 -9.47 38.20 22.55
C PHE A 338 -10.65 39.16 22.42
N GLU A 339 -11.29 39.18 21.26
CA GLU A 339 -12.43 40.04 20.97
C GLU A 339 -13.62 39.20 20.56
N GLU A 340 -14.61 39.04 21.45
CA GLU A 340 -15.85 38.27 21.27
C GLU A 340 -15.61 36.85 20.76
N VAL A 341 -14.58 36.16 21.22
CA VAL A 341 -14.14 34.87 20.74
C VAL A 341 -15.12 33.77 21.18
N SER A 342 -15.71 33.08 20.20
CA SER A 342 -16.48 31.85 20.38
C SER A 342 -15.79 30.71 19.66
N PHE A 343 -15.90 29.51 20.21
CA PHE A 343 -15.36 28.31 19.57
C PHE A 343 -16.20 27.08 19.88
N THR A 344 -16.49 26.32 18.82
CA THR A 344 -17.19 25.03 18.88
C THR A 344 -16.30 23.97 18.22
N TYR A 345 -16.05 22.85 18.89
CA TYR A 345 -15.30 21.74 18.31
C TYR A 345 -16.05 21.11 17.14
N PRO A 346 -15.36 20.60 16.11
CA PRO A 346 -15.99 19.87 15.01
C PRO A 346 -16.88 18.71 15.54
N GLY A 347 -18.09 18.58 14.99
CA GLY A 347 -19.02 17.52 15.38
C GLY A 347 -19.72 17.70 16.73
N VAL A 348 -19.54 18.83 17.42
CA VAL A 348 -20.21 19.16 18.68
C VAL A 348 -21.13 20.36 18.45
N GLU A 349 -22.34 20.37 19.06
CA GLU A 349 -23.31 21.45 18.90
C GLU A 349 -23.10 22.57 19.96
N THR A 350 -22.54 22.24 21.11
CA THR A 350 -22.35 23.20 22.21
C THR A 350 -21.01 23.90 22.14
N PRO A 351 -20.95 25.23 22.20
CA PRO A 351 -19.70 25.97 22.17
C PRO A 351 -18.86 25.70 23.44
N ALA A 352 -17.58 25.45 23.24
CA ALA A 352 -16.62 25.32 24.34
C ALA A 352 -16.18 26.68 24.92
N LEU A 353 -16.25 27.73 24.09
CA LEU A 353 -16.07 29.12 24.48
C LEU A 353 -17.17 29.96 23.85
N TRP A 354 -17.70 30.95 24.62
CA TRP A 354 -18.77 31.79 24.16
C TRP A 354 -18.46 33.26 24.45
N ARG A 355 -18.23 34.08 23.40
CA ARG A 355 -17.99 35.52 23.43
C ARG A 355 -16.96 35.99 24.46
N VAL A 356 -15.85 35.27 24.52
CA VAL A 356 -14.76 35.60 25.46
C VAL A 356 -14.01 36.84 24.99
N SER A 357 -13.94 37.86 25.83
CA SER A 357 -13.14 39.06 25.58
C SER A 357 -12.18 39.27 26.75
N LEU A 358 -10.88 39.39 26.45
CA LEU A 358 -9.85 39.63 27.43
C LEU A 358 -8.64 40.34 26.80
N HIS A 359 -7.88 41.07 27.59
CA HIS A 359 -6.63 41.68 27.14
C HIS A 359 -5.50 41.34 28.12
N LEU A 360 -4.51 40.61 27.59
CA LEU A 360 -3.26 40.29 28.29
C LEU A 360 -2.16 41.24 27.83
N ARG A 361 -1.79 42.16 28.71
CA ARG A 361 -0.69 43.09 28.45
C ARG A 361 0.67 42.42 28.67
N PRO A 362 1.73 42.85 27.99
CA PRO A 362 3.07 42.34 28.22
C PRO A 362 3.47 42.40 29.70
N GLY A 363 4.12 41.33 30.18
CA GLY A 363 4.53 41.23 31.60
C GLY A 363 3.43 40.89 32.59
N SER A 364 2.15 40.89 32.19
CA SER A 364 1.05 40.47 33.06
C SER A 364 1.00 38.94 33.19
N LYS A 365 0.46 38.45 34.33
CA LYS A 365 0.20 37.05 34.60
C LYS A 365 -1.30 36.82 34.75
N LEU A 366 -1.85 35.88 34.01
CA LEU A 366 -3.27 35.51 34.08
C LEU A 366 -3.40 34.09 34.60
N ALA A 367 -4.19 33.87 35.64
CA ALA A 367 -4.59 32.57 36.11
C ALA A 367 -6.01 32.25 35.59
N LEU A 368 -6.14 31.16 34.87
CA LEU A 368 -7.44 30.61 34.41
C LEU A 368 -7.94 29.62 35.46
N VAL A 369 -9.03 29.95 36.12
CA VAL A 369 -9.67 29.10 37.15
C VAL A 369 -11.07 28.75 36.71
N GLY A 370 -11.46 27.51 36.98
CA GLY A 370 -12.79 26.97 36.62
C GLY A 370 -12.85 25.46 36.71
N GLU A 371 -14.03 24.93 36.63
CA GLU A 371 -14.29 23.49 36.65
C GLU A 371 -13.66 22.75 35.43
N ASN A 372 -13.58 21.41 35.51
CA ASN A 372 -13.16 20.63 34.37
C ASN A 372 -14.17 20.81 33.24
N GLY A 373 -13.69 21.01 32.02
CA GLY A 373 -14.55 21.29 30.86
C GLY A 373 -14.92 22.76 30.65
N ALA A 374 -14.50 23.68 31.51
CA ALA A 374 -14.79 25.12 31.39
C ALA A 374 -14.04 25.86 30.26
N GLY A 375 -13.45 25.17 29.30
CA GLY A 375 -12.81 25.77 28.13
C GLY A 375 -11.37 26.27 28.33
N LYS A 376 -10.74 26.03 29.49
CA LYS A 376 -9.37 26.52 29.78
C LYS A 376 -8.34 26.03 28.73
N THR A 377 -8.31 24.75 28.47
CA THR A 377 -7.42 24.14 27.46
C THR A 377 -7.77 24.61 26.04
N THR A 378 -9.05 24.80 25.74
CA THR A 378 -9.52 25.34 24.47
C THR A 378 -8.98 26.73 24.20
N LEU A 379 -8.98 27.60 25.21
CA LEU A 379 -8.40 28.94 25.09
C LEU A 379 -6.91 28.91 24.76
N ILE A 380 -6.15 27.96 25.34
CA ILE A 380 -4.72 27.77 25.04
C ILE A 380 -4.56 27.24 23.60
N LYS A 381 -5.39 26.27 23.18
CA LYS A 381 -5.34 25.72 21.80
C LYS A 381 -5.62 26.80 20.74
N LEU A 382 -6.51 27.77 21.03
CA LEU A 382 -6.80 28.89 20.14
C LEU A 382 -5.64 29.89 20.14
N LEU A 383 -5.06 30.22 21.32
CA LEU A 383 -3.93 31.14 21.45
C LEU A 383 -2.68 30.63 20.70
N THR A 384 -2.46 29.34 20.72
CA THR A 384 -1.34 28.69 20.02
C THR A 384 -1.62 28.40 18.53
N ARG A 385 -2.79 28.84 18.05
CA ARG A 385 -3.25 28.60 16.66
C ARG A 385 -3.27 27.14 16.27
N LEU A 386 -3.48 26.24 17.25
CA LEU A 386 -3.82 24.83 16.99
C LEU A 386 -5.26 24.66 16.50
N TYR A 387 -6.12 25.63 16.85
CA TYR A 387 -7.47 25.83 16.34
C TYR A 387 -7.70 27.29 15.99
N ARG A 388 -8.66 27.54 15.11
CA ARG A 388 -9.14 28.89 14.79
C ARG A 388 -10.47 29.15 15.51
N PRO A 389 -10.75 30.37 15.94
CA PRO A 389 -12.04 30.69 16.55
C PRO A 389 -13.18 30.49 15.52
N SER A 390 -14.35 30.06 15.98
CA SER A 390 -15.54 29.99 15.14
C SER A 390 -16.14 31.34 14.87
N GLU A 391 -16.05 32.27 15.87
CA GLU A 391 -16.47 33.67 15.80
C GLU A 391 -15.53 34.53 16.63
N GLY A 392 -15.47 35.82 16.30
CA GLY A 392 -14.56 36.76 16.95
C GLY A 392 -13.15 36.65 16.39
N ARG A 393 -12.20 37.27 17.07
CA ARG A 393 -10.79 37.27 16.64
C ARG A 393 -9.82 37.33 17.82
N ILE A 394 -8.62 36.84 17.60
CA ILE A 394 -7.51 36.87 18.53
C ILE A 394 -6.39 37.66 17.88
N LEU A 395 -5.93 38.68 18.59
CA LEU A 395 -4.85 39.57 18.11
C LEU A 395 -3.62 39.40 18.98
N LEU A 396 -2.45 39.44 18.35
CA LEU A 396 -1.15 39.58 18.97
C LEU A 396 -0.50 40.85 18.43
N ASP A 397 -0.17 41.77 19.33
CA ASP A 397 0.40 43.09 19.00
C ASP A 397 -0.43 43.85 17.94
N GLY A 398 -1.78 43.75 18.05
CA GLY A 398 -2.74 44.42 17.18
C GLY A 398 -2.98 43.74 15.84
N LEU A 399 -2.38 42.60 15.57
CA LEU A 399 -2.57 41.82 14.34
C LEU A 399 -3.27 40.50 14.65
N GLU A 400 -4.26 40.09 13.81
CA GLU A 400 -4.93 38.82 13.96
C GLU A 400 -3.94 37.64 13.83
N LEU A 401 -4.13 36.60 14.65
CA LEU A 401 -3.23 35.43 14.64
C LEU A 401 -3.14 34.77 13.28
N ASP A 402 -4.21 34.78 12.48
CA ASP A 402 -4.24 34.19 11.15
C ASP A 402 -3.41 34.94 10.10
N ALA A 403 -3.12 36.22 10.35
CA ALA A 403 -2.26 37.03 9.49
C ALA A 403 -0.77 36.86 9.75
N TRP A 404 -0.40 36.29 10.91
CA TRP A 404 0.98 35.99 11.24
C TRP A 404 1.54 34.84 10.44
N ASP A 405 2.82 34.95 10.04
CA ASP A 405 3.61 33.79 9.63
C ASP A 405 3.66 32.78 10.80
N LEU A 406 3.30 31.54 10.53
CA LEU A 406 3.11 30.51 11.55
C LEU A 406 4.40 30.16 12.28
N ASP A 407 5.54 30.15 11.58
CA ASP A 407 6.84 29.84 12.18
C ASP A 407 7.32 30.96 13.06
N VAL A 408 7.05 32.23 12.68
CA VAL A 408 7.33 33.41 13.50
C VAL A 408 6.45 33.40 14.74
N LEU A 409 5.16 33.14 14.60
CA LEU A 409 4.21 33.06 15.72
C LEU A 409 4.63 31.99 16.73
N ARG A 410 4.93 30.76 16.25
CA ARG A 410 5.35 29.64 17.11
C ARG A 410 6.64 29.91 17.90
N LYS A 411 7.59 30.62 17.31
CA LYS A 411 8.82 31.04 18.01
C LYS A 411 8.58 32.05 19.16
N ARG A 412 7.43 32.75 19.14
CA ARG A 412 7.04 33.69 20.19
C ARG A 412 6.25 33.07 21.32
N VAL A 413 5.80 31.83 21.18
CA VAL A 413 4.92 31.11 22.11
C VAL A 413 5.61 29.90 22.68
N GLY A 414 5.79 29.82 23.99
CA GLY A 414 6.19 28.58 24.68
C GLY A 414 5.01 27.99 25.42
N VAL A 415 4.75 26.70 25.25
CA VAL A 415 3.62 25.99 25.88
C VAL A 415 4.08 24.71 26.54
N ILE A 416 3.55 24.47 27.77
CA ILE A 416 3.64 23.18 28.44
C ILE A 416 2.21 22.68 28.61
N PHE A 417 1.87 21.63 27.85
CA PHE A 417 0.57 20.98 28.01
C PHE A 417 0.55 20.06 29.24
N GLN A 418 -0.62 19.77 29.78
CA GLN A 418 -0.77 18.90 30.94
C GLN A 418 -0.38 17.45 30.59
N ASP A 419 -0.66 17.04 29.36
CA ASP A 419 -0.39 15.74 28.74
C ASP A 419 0.83 15.78 27.80
N PHE A 420 1.90 16.49 28.23
CA PHE A 420 3.11 16.64 27.43
C PHE A 420 3.74 15.29 27.03
N VAL A 421 4.23 15.23 25.80
CA VAL A 421 4.86 14.04 25.23
C VAL A 421 6.26 13.85 25.83
N ARG A 422 6.55 12.63 26.27
CA ARG A 422 7.90 12.20 26.64
C ARG A 422 8.50 11.49 25.43
N TYR A 423 9.37 12.20 24.73
CA TYR A 423 10.00 11.61 23.54
C TYR A 423 11.00 10.55 23.96
N GLN A 424 10.99 9.42 23.25
CA GLN A 424 12.01 8.36 23.43
C GLN A 424 13.33 8.74 22.73
N LEU A 425 13.88 9.87 23.16
CA LEU A 425 15.11 10.48 22.68
C LEU A 425 16.08 10.65 23.86
N ALA A 426 17.32 11.02 23.59
CA ALA A 426 18.27 11.38 24.65
C ALA A 426 17.75 12.57 25.48
N ALA A 427 18.18 12.67 26.74
CA ALA A 427 17.73 13.74 27.64
C ALA A 427 18.00 15.14 27.06
N GLY A 428 19.17 15.35 26.47
CA GLY A 428 19.51 16.60 25.80
C GLY A 428 18.62 16.93 24.62
N GLU A 429 18.30 15.94 23.80
CA GLU A 429 17.36 16.11 22.68
C GLU A 429 15.95 16.45 23.16
N ASN A 430 15.48 15.88 24.31
CA ASN A 430 14.21 16.24 24.92
C ASN A 430 14.20 17.70 25.40
N VAL A 431 15.33 18.25 25.85
CA VAL A 431 15.47 19.68 26.12
C VAL A 431 15.48 20.46 24.80
N GLY A 432 16.17 19.97 23.78
CA GLY A 432 16.29 20.60 22.47
C GLY A 432 14.96 20.72 21.70
N VAL A 433 13.95 19.90 22.00
CA VAL A 433 12.61 20.01 21.40
C VAL A 433 11.97 21.40 21.63
N GLY A 434 12.33 22.07 22.71
CA GLY A 434 11.82 23.43 23.02
C GLY A 434 12.30 24.52 22.05
N ASP A 435 13.41 24.29 21.34
CA ASP A 435 13.94 25.16 20.29
C ASP A 435 14.63 24.35 19.20
N VAL A 436 13.92 24.12 18.09
CA VAL A 436 14.39 23.31 16.96
C VAL A 436 15.71 23.84 16.39
N SER A 437 15.98 25.15 16.46
CA SER A 437 17.25 25.73 16.00
C SER A 437 18.45 25.30 16.84
N GLY A 438 18.22 24.92 18.09
CA GLY A 438 19.22 24.38 19.03
C GLY A 438 19.06 22.88 19.31
N PHE A 439 18.29 22.15 18.49
CA PHE A 439 17.94 20.75 18.74
C PHE A 439 19.15 19.83 18.93
N SER A 440 20.25 20.10 18.23
CA SER A 440 21.48 19.29 18.28
C SER A 440 22.66 20.03 18.96
N ASP A 441 22.39 21.05 19.78
CA ASP A 441 23.40 21.90 20.43
C ASP A 441 23.51 21.57 21.94
N PRO A 442 24.55 20.81 22.38
CA PRO A 442 24.71 20.40 23.77
C PRO A 442 24.93 21.58 24.74
N ASP A 443 25.57 22.66 24.30
CA ASP A 443 25.85 23.82 25.17
C ASP A 443 24.53 24.56 25.47
N ARG A 444 23.66 24.69 24.49
CA ARG A 444 22.31 25.26 24.68
C ARG A 444 21.43 24.40 25.57
N TRP A 445 21.52 23.06 25.44
CA TRP A 445 20.77 22.14 26.31
C TRP A 445 21.18 22.34 27.79
N GLN A 446 22.50 22.44 28.06
CA GLN A 446 22.99 22.62 29.41
C GLN A 446 22.49 23.97 30.01
N VAL A 447 22.60 25.05 29.26
CA VAL A 447 22.10 26.36 29.67
C VAL A 447 20.59 26.36 29.95
N ALA A 448 19.82 25.66 29.09
CA ALA A 448 18.37 25.54 29.26
C ALA A 448 18.00 24.68 30.49
N ALA A 449 18.70 23.59 30.72
CA ALA A 449 18.50 22.71 31.88
C ALA A 449 18.82 23.44 33.20
N GLU A 450 19.92 24.20 33.25
CA GLU A 450 20.30 25.01 34.43
C GLU A 450 19.26 26.09 34.76
N LYS A 451 18.61 26.68 33.74
CA LYS A 451 17.53 27.66 33.93
C LYS A 451 16.20 27.02 34.37
N GLY A 452 16.00 25.75 34.07
CA GLY A 452 14.78 25.02 34.40
C GLY A 452 14.81 24.31 35.75
N MET A 453 15.96 24.25 36.42
CA MET A 453 16.13 23.76 37.80
C MET A 453 15.87 24.88 38.83
#